data_f264a83cc8e69004ad92dd4d03aef664
#
_entry.id   f264a83cc8e69004ad92dd4d03aef664
#
_cell.length_a   1.000
_cell.length_b   1.000
_cell.length_c   1.000
_cell.angle_alpha   90.00
_cell.angle_beta   90.00
_cell.angle_gamma   90.00
#
_symmetry.space_group_name_H-M   'P 1'
#
loop_
_entity.id
_entity.type
_entity.pdbx_description
1 polymer ?
#
loop_
_entity_poly.entity_id
_entity_poly.type
_entity_poly.pdbx_seq_one_letter_code
_entity_poly.pdbx_strand_id
1 'polypeptide(L)'
;MTNSACLMKPDTESVMGLNLESLPLNVNQGSFGREVLFYQGSVLVAFWAPHSIPCHKEALMLREIALKRPRSLKVVKVNCVVEKELTRKYRVHELPGHILFQNGKEMGRTSGEKNREEIETWLDQNSSIEITV
;
A
#
# COMPACT_ATOMS: atom_id res chain seq x y z
N MET A 1 -2.63 10.96 -33.25
CA MET A 1 -2.42 10.69 -32.91
C MET A 1 -2.25 10.69 -32.27
N THR A 2 -2.29 10.71 -32.21
CA THR A 2 -2.06 10.56 -31.58
C THR A 2 -2.28 10.39 -30.91
N ASN A 3 -2.40 10.32 -30.98
CA ASN A 3 -2.64 10.07 -30.34
C ASN A 3 -2.71 9.64 -29.69
N SER A 4 -2.60 9.05 -29.80
CA SER A 4 -2.66 8.60 -29.17
C SER A 4 -2.59 8.67 -28.33
N ALA A 5 -2.40 8.70 -28.35
CA ALA A 5 -2.29 8.69 -27.55
C ALA A 5 -2.69 9.01 -26.82
N CYS A 6 -2.78 9.18 -27.13
CA CYS A 6 -3.19 9.43 -26.56
C CYS A 6 -3.85 9.24 -26.07
N LEU A 7 -3.95 9.13 -26.42
CA LEU A 7 -4.71 8.74 -26.16
C LEU A 7 -4.84 8.33 -25.09
N MET A 8 -4.46 8.13 -24.56
CA MET A 8 -4.37 7.62 -23.55
C MET A 8 -4.66 8.44 -22.52
N LYS A 9 -4.42 9.38 -22.43
CA LYS A 9 -4.60 10.23 -21.52
C LYS A 9 -5.96 10.48 -21.27
N PRO A 10 -6.71 10.67 -22.14
CA PRO A 10 -8.08 10.92 -21.98
C PRO A 10 -8.66 9.85 -21.15
N ASP A 11 -8.17 8.68 -21.36
CA ASP A 11 -8.68 7.62 -20.61
C ASP A 11 -8.51 7.83 -19.16
N THR A 12 -7.41 8.31 -18.83
CA THR A 12 -7.12 8.51 -17.44
C THR A 12 -8.13 9.40 -16.84
N GLU A 13 -8.54 10.37 -17.53
CA GLU A 13 -9.48 11.24 -16.99
C GLU A 13 -10.80 10.69 -16.96
N SER A 14 -11.14 9.91 -17.91
CA SER A 14 -12.47 9.42 -17.95
C SER A 14 -12.70 8.51 -16.77
N VAL A 15 -11.68 8.12 -16.10
CA VAL A 15 -11.90 7.26 -14.96
C VAL A 15 -12.38 8.15 -13.94
N MET A 16 -12.70 9.29 -14.35
CA MET A 16 -13.36 10.12 -13.56
C MET A 16 -13.14 10.29 -12.23
N GLY A 17 -12.38 10.98 -11.83
CA GLY A 17 -12.19 11.30 -10.48
C GLY A 17 -11.32 10.33 -9.72
N LEU A 18 -10.94 9.25 -10.35
CA LEU A 18 -10.05 8.34 -9.67
C LEU A 18 -8.68 9.00 -9.63
N ASN A 19 -8.05 8.97 -8.48
CA ASN A 19 -6.72 9.49 -8.34
C ASN A 19 -5.76 8.35 -8.51
N LEU A 20 -5.13 8.26 -9.66
CA LEU A 20 -4.24 7.15 -9.95
C LEU A 20 -3.04 7.10 -9.02
N GLU A 21 -2.72 8.20 -8.41
CA GLU A 21 -1.61 8.19 -7.47
C GLU A 21 -2.01 7.52 -6.17
N SER A 22 -3.29 7.22 -6.00
CA SER A 22 -3.74 6.54 -4.80
C SER A 22 -3.67 5.03 -4.95
N LEU A 23 -3.39 4.53 -6.15
CA LEU A 23 -3.29 3.09 -6.34
C LEU A 23 -2.05 2.56 -5.64
N PRO A 24 -2.05 1.29 -5.22
CA PRO A 24 -0.88 0.74 -4.56
C PRO A 24 0.36 0.88 -5.42
N LEU A 25 1.43 1.34 -4.82
CA LEU A 25 2.68 1.62 -5.51
C LEU A 25 3.71 0.57 -5.16
N ASN A 26 4.35 0.00 -6.17
CA ASN A 26 5.42 -0.97 -5.92
C ASN A 26 6.68 -0.21 -5.51
N VAL A 27 7.27 -0.60 -4.41
CA VAL A 27 8.50 0.04 -3.96
C VAL A 27 9.60 -1.00 -3.84
N ASN A 28 10.84 -0.55 -4.01
CA ASN A 28 11.99 -1.43 -3.89
C ASN A 28 12.88 -0.86 -2.81
N GLN A 29 14.01 -1.50 -2.58
CA GLN A 29 14.93 -1.06 -1.56
C GLN A 29 15.36 0.37 -1.77
N GLY A 30 15.58 0.78 -3.00
CA GLY A 30 16.05 2.12 -3.28
C GLY A 30 15.00 3.20 -3.07
N SER A 31 13.72 2.86 -3.21
CA SER A 31 12.68 3.85 -3.09
C SER A 31 11.94 3.80 -1.74
N PHE A 32 12.19 2.77 -0.95
CA PHE A 32 11.45 2.61 0.30
C PHE A 32 11.61 3.80 1.23
N GLY A 33 12.79 4.34 1.33
CA GLY A 33 13.03 5.48 2.21
C GLY A 33 12.16 6.66 1.81
N ARG A 34 12.20 7.00 0.52
CA ARG A 34 11.45 8.15 0.04
C ARG A 34 9.95 7.93 0.13
N GLU A 35 9.51 6.74 -0.23
CA GLU A 35 8.08 6.50 -0.33
C GLU A 35 7.42 6.17 1.00
N VAL A 36 8.17 5.69 1.97
CA VAL A 36 7.61 5.28 3.24
C VAL A 36 8.19 6.04 4.42
N LEU A 37 9.51 6.00 4.57
CA LEU A 37 10.13 6.54 5.78
C LEU A 37 10.12 8.06 5.86
N PHE A 38 10.27 8.72 4.73
CA PHE A 38 10.26 10.18 4.74
C PHE A 38 8.92 10.75 4.29
N TYR A 39 7.95 9.88 4.07
CA TYR A 39 6.63 10.34 3.63
C TYR A 39 5.86 10.86 4.85
N GLN A 40 5.28 12.05 4.70
CA GLN A 40 4.49 12.62 5.77
C GLN A 40 3.08 12.11 5.64
N GLY A 41 2.64 11.29 6.56
CA GLY A 41 1.31 10.73 6.53
C GLY A 41 1.34 9.24 6.80
N SER A 42 0.22 8.58 6.58
CA SER A 42 0.07 7.16 6.86
C SER A 42 0.37 6.34 5.62
N VAL A 43 1.15 5.29 5.78
CA VAL A 43 1.51 4.40 4.69
C VAL A 43 1.28 2.96 5.13
N LEU A 44 0.47 2.24 4.36
CA LEU A 44 0.28 0.82 4.58
C LEU A 44 1.25 0.10 3.66
N VAL A 45 2.17 -0.67 4.21
CA VAL A 45 3.12 -1.43 3.41
C VAL A 45 2.65 -2.87 3.37
N ALA A 46 2.35 -3.37 2.18
CA ALA A 46 1.90 -4.75 2.01
C ALA A 46 3.04 -5.57 1.44
N PHE A 47 3.45 -6.58 2.18
CA PHE A 47 4.51 -7.49 1.75
C PHE A 47 3.85 -8.71 1.11
N TRP A 48 4.27 -9.04 -0.09
CA TRP A 48 3.63 -10.08 -0.87
C TRP A 48 4.63 -10.88 -1.68
N ALA A 49 4.19 -11.97 -2.25
CA ALA A 49 5.03 -12.76 -3.15
C ALA A 49 4.16 -13.31 -4.28
N PRO A 50 4.73 -13.43 -5.48
CA PRO A 50 3.94 -13.88 -6.64
C PRO A 50 3.39 -15.29 -6.50
N HIS A 51 4.04 -16.13 -5.71
CA HIS A 51 3.60 -17.51 -5.56
C HIS A 51 2.58 -17.69 -4.42
N SER A 52 2.21 -16.63 -3.74
CA SER A 52 1.30 -16.72 -2.61
C SER A 52 -0.12 -16.43 -3.04
N ILE A 53 -0.98 -17.43 -2.98
CA ILE A 53 -2.38 -17.26 -3.34
C ILE A 53 -3.08 -16.24 -2.44
N PRO A 54 -2.87 -16.27 -1.12
CA PRO A 54 -3.49 -15.27 -0.26
C PRO A 54 -3.10 -13.85 -0.65
N CYS A 55 -1.87 -13.65 -1.11
CA CYS A 55 -1.45 -12.33 -1.53
C CYS A 55 -2.21 -11.88 -2.78
N HIS A 56 -2.47 -12.81 -3.69
CA HIS A 56 -3.21 -12.46 -4.89
C HIS A 56 -4.65 -12.15 -4.54
N LYS A 57 -5.20 -12.84 -3.55
CA LYS A 57 -6.57 -12.59 -3.17
C LYS A 57 -6.74 -11.21 -2.58
N GLU A 58 -5.73 -10.70 -1.90
CA GLU A 58 -5.90 -9.40 -1.28
C GLU A 58 -5.55 -8.23 -2.20
N ALA A 59 -5.01 -8.51 -3.39
CA ALA A 59 -4.58 -7.42 -4.25
C ALA A 59 -5.72 -6.45 -4.60
N LEU A 60 -6.89 -6.98 -4.91
CA LEU A 60 -8.02 -6.15 -5.25
C LEU A 60 -8.49 -5.36 -4.02
N MET A 61 -8.47 -6.00 -2.88
CA MET A 61 -8.88 -5.34 -1.65
C MET A 61 -7.97 -4.16 -1.34
N LEU A 62 -6.66 -4.34 -1.52
CA LEU A 62 -5.73 -3.25 -1.25
C LEU A 62 -5.97 -2.09 -2.21
N ARG A 63 -6.30 -2.40 -3.44
CA ARG A 63 -6.60 -1.36 -4.41
C ARG A 63 -7.84 -0.59 -3.99
N GLU A 64 -8.86 -1.30 -3.51
CA GLU A 64 -10.09 -0.65 -3.09
C GLU A 64 -9.86 0.24 -1.88
N ILE A 65 -9.05 -0.23 -0.95
CA ILE A 65 -8.73 0.55 0.24
C ILE A 65 -7.99 1.83 -0.16
N ALA A 66 -7.02 1.69 -1.07
CA ALA A 66 -6.25 2.83 -1.52
C ALA A 66 -7.15 3.88 -2.19
N LEU A 67 -8.08 3.41 -3.02
CA LEU A 67 -8.95 4.33 -3.73
C LEU A 67 -9.95 5.01 -2.82
N LYS A 68 -10.33 4.35 -1.73
CA LYS A 68 -11.27 4.94 -0.81
C LYS A 68 -10.65 5.91 0.15
N ARG A 69 -9.36 5.87 0.33
CA ARG A 69 -8.67 6.74 1.27
C ARG A 69 -7.55 7.52 0.59
N PRO A 70 -7.85 8.20 -0.51
CA PRO A 70 -6.80 8.79 -1.36
C PRO A 70 -5.95 9.84 -0.67
N ARG A 71 -6.46 10.50 0.35
CA ARG A 71 -5.68 11.51 1.02
C ARG A 71 -5.23 11.13 2.41
N SER A 72 -5.75 10.03 2.92
CA SER A 72 -5.42 9.67 4.29
C SER A 72 -4.57 8.42 4.39
N LEU A 73 -4.42 7.69 3.33
CA LEU A 73 -3.62 6.47 3.38
C LEU A 73 -2.95 6.21 2.06
N LYS A 74 -1.63 6.06 2.10
CA LYS A 74 -0.87 5.67 0.92
C LYS A 74 -0.63 4.17 1.06
N VAL A 75 -0.79 3.42 -0.02
CA VAL A 75 -0.56 1.98 0.01
C VAL A 75 0.63 1.65 -0.87
N VAL A 76 1.62 0.97 -0.33
CA VAL A 76 2.76 0.53 -1.12
C VAL A 76 2.91 -0.97 -0.99
N LYS A 77 3.55 -1.59 -1.95
CA LYS A 77 3.72 -3.03 -2.00
C LYS A 77 5.19 -3.39 -2.14
N VAL A 78 5.62 -4.39 -1.41
CA VAL A 78 6.98 -4.89 -1.46
C VAL A 78 6.95 -6.35 -1.86
N ASN A 79 7.57 -6.67 -2.99
CA ASN A 79 7.64 -8.04 -3.47
C ASN A 79 8.78 -8.73 -2.74
N CYS A 80 8.45 -9.64 -1.83
CA CYS A 80 9.44 -10.25 -0.95
C CYS A 80 10.42 -11.16 -1.68
N VAL A 81 10.07 -11.66 -2.84
CA VAL A 81 10.99 -12.50 -3.59
C VAL A 81 12.12 -11.66 -4.16
N VAL A 82 11.79 -10.45 -4.59
CA VAL A 82 12.76 -9.56 -5.17
C VAL A 82 13.47 -8.70 -4.11
N GLU A 83 12.70 -8.16 -3.16
CA GLU A 83 13.26 -7.26 -2.18
C GLU A 83 13.61 -8.00 -0.90
N LYS A 84 14.58 -8.89 -0.99
CA LYS A 84 14.96 -9.74 0.13
C LYS A 84 15.51 -8.97 1.31
N GLU A 85 16.23 -7.89 1.02
CA GLU A 85 16.81 -7.11 2.10
C GLU A 85 15.75 -6.41 2.93
N LEU A 86 14.76 -5.83 2.28
CA LEU A 86 13.67 -5.17 2.99
C LEU A 86 12.89 -6.19 3.80
N THR A 87 12.63 -7.35 3.22
CA THR A 87 11.87 -8.39 3.88
C THR A 87 12.59 -8.84 5.15
N ARG A 88 13.90 -8.99 5.07
CA ARG A 88 14.69 -9.40 6.21
C ARG A 88 14.77 -8.28 7.25
N LYS A 89 14.99 -7.06 6.80
CA LYS A 89 15.12 -5.95 7.70
C LYS A 89 13.88 -5.76 8.55
N TYR A 90 12.70 -5.91 7.95
CA TYR A 90 11.47 -5.74 8.69
C TYR A 90 10.92 -7.04 9.25
N ARG A 91 11.72 -8.12 9.15
CA ARG A 91 11.37 -9.40 9.75
C ARG A 91 10.00 -9.91 9.36
N VAL A 92 9.74 -9.91 8.07
CA VAL A 92 8.46 -10.38 7.56
C VAL A 92 8.60 -11.87 7.32
N HIS A 93 7.89 -12.67 8.10
CA HIS A 93 8.00 -14.12 8.03
C HIS A 93 6.75 -14.81 7.54
N GLU A 94 5.64 -14.10 7.46
CA GLU A 94 4.41 -14.67 7.00
C GLU A 94 3.76 -13.75 5.98
N LEU A 95 3.24 -14.31 4.90
CA LEU A 95 2.62 -13.53 3.83
C LEU A 95 1.15 -13.85 3.74
N PRO A 96 0.32 -12.87 3.45
CA PRO A 96 0.66 -11.47 3.28
C PRO A 96 1.07 -10.85 4.61
N GLY A 97 1.97 -9.88 4.55
CA GLY A 97 2.36 -9.14 5.74
C GLY A 97 1.98 -7.68 5.57
N HIS A 98 1.66 -7.03 6.66
CA HIS A 98 1.25 -5.64 6.61
C HIS A 98 1.89 -4.84 7.74
N ILE A 99 2.45 -3.70 7.41
CA ILE A 99 2.99 -2.80 8.41
C ILE A 99 2.43 -1.42 8.13
N LEU A 100 1.92 -0.78 9.16
CA LEU A 100 1.41 0.58 9.04
C LEU A 100 2.47 1.53 9.58
N PHE A 101 2.86 2.51 8.74
CA PHE A 101 3.77 3.56 9.17
C PHE A 101 3.00 4.86 9.22
N GLN A 102 3.39 5.74 10.13
CA GLN A 102 2.83 7.07 10.16
C GLN A 102 3.97 8.03 10.39
N ASN A 103 4.19 8.92 9.45
CA ASN A 103 5.29 9.86 9.50
C ASN A 103 6.62 9.15 9.74
N GLY A 104 6.80 8.04 9.04
CA GLY A 104 8.04 7.27 9.11
C GLY A 104 8.17 6.34 10.30
N LYS A 105 7.16 6.28 11.17
CA LYS A 105 7.26 5.46 12.36
C LYS A 105 6.33 4.27 12.24
N GLU A 106 6.81 3.09 12.57
CA GLU A 106 5.99 1.89 12.51
C GLU A 106 4.95 1.93 13.63
N MET A 107 3.69 1.89 13.27
CA MET A 107 2.60 1.99 14.22
C MET A 107 2.01 0.63 14.59
N GLY A 108 2.15 -0.35 13.72
CA GLY A 108 1.64 -1.68 14.01
C GLY A 108 1.90 -2.59 12.84
N ARG A 109 1.74 -3.89 13.06
CA ARG A 109 1.91 -4.85 11.99
C ARG A 109 0.99 -6.03 12.20
N THR A 110 0.66 -6.70 11.12
CA THR A 110 -0.14 -7.90 11.19
C THR A 110 0.25 -8.77 10.00
N SER A 111 -0.17 -10.01 9.99
CA SER A 111 0.14 -10.91 8.90
C SER A 111 -0.96 -11.92 8.74
N GLY A 112 -0.94 -12.62 7.63
CA GLY A 112 -1.93 -13.61 7.32
C GLY A 112 -3.08 -13.04 6.51
N GLU A 113 -3.86 -13.93 5.93
CA GLU A 113 -4.96 -13.53 5.08
C GLU A 113 -6.03 -12.82 5.89
N LYS A 114 -6.46 -11.66 5.42
CA LYS A 114 -7.47 -10.87 6.10
C LYS A 114 -8.50 -10.42 5.11
N ASN A 115 -9.74 -10.29 5.54
CA ASN A 115 -10.75 -9.71 4.67
C ASN A 115 -10.68 -8.20 4.84
N ARG A 116 -11.48 -7.49 4.06
CA ARG A 116 -11.42 -6.05 4.05
C ARG A 116 -11.77 -5.43 5.39
N GLU A 117 -12.81 -5.96 6.02
CA GLU A 117 -13.23 -5.44 7.28
C GLU A 117 -12.14 -5.58 8.34
N GLU A 118 -11.47 -6.73 8.33
CA GLU A 118 -10.41 -6.97 9.29
C GLU A 118 -9.25 -6.01 9.11
N ILE A 119 -8.86 -5.75 7.88
CA ILE A 119 -7.76 -4.83 7.60
C ILE A 119 -8.17 -3.41 7.98
N GLU A 120 -9.38 -3.02 7.64
CA GLU A 120 -9.81 -1.66 7.94
C GLU A 120 -9.91 -1.42 9.44
N THR A 121 -10.38 -2.42 10.18
CA THR A 121 -10.45 -2.31 11.62
C THR A 121 -9.03 -2.20 12.20
N TRP A 122 -8.13 -3.02 11.70
CA TRP A 122 -6.76 -2.98 12.17
C TRP A 122 -6.09 -1.64 11.86
N LEU A 123 -6.35 -1.09 10.69
CA LEU A 123 -5.80 0.22 10.34
C LEU A 123 -6.32 1.28 11.32
N ASP A 124 -7.60 1.25 11.62
CA ASP A 124 -8.15 2.25 12.52
C ASP A 124 -7.62 2.08 13.94
N GLN A 125 -7.40 0.86 14.37
CA GLN A 125 -6.89 0.63 15.70
C GLN A 125 -5.44 1.06 15.86
N ASN A 126 -4.69 1.09 14.79
CA ASN A 126 -3.28 1.43 14.85
C ASN A 126 -2.94 2.83 14.35
N SER A 127 -3.91 3.55 13.84
CA SER A 127 -3.67 4.90 13.40
C SER A 127 -3.66 5.83 14.61
N SER A 128 -2.70 6.74 14.56
CA SER A 128 -2.63 7.69 15.63
C SER A 128 -3.63 8.76 15.30
N ILE A 129 -4.65 8.83 16.03
CA ILE A 129 -5.62 9.80 15.77
C ILE A 129 -5.27 11.05 16.21
N GLU A 130 -5.17 11.82 15.53
CA GLU A 130 -4.77 13.01 15.89
C GLU A 130 -5.72 13.76 16.35
N ILE A 131 -6.22 13.62 17.06
CA ILE A 131 -7.18 14.20 17.54
C ILE A 131 -7.11 15.34 17.71
N THR A 132 -6.79 15.60 17.75
CA THR A 132 -6.72 16.44 17.86
C THR A 132 -7.44 17.12 18.33
N VAL A 133 -7.76 17.20 18.68
CA VAL A 133 -8.43 17.79 19.17
C VAL A 133 -8.45 18.41 19.51
#